data_36fb21f5387a7da1a7b8be5aadc478df
#
_entry.id   36fb21f5387a7da1a7b8be5aadc478df
#
_cell.length_a   1.000
_cell.length_b   1.000
_cell.length_c   1.000
_cell.angle_alpha   90.00
_cell.angle_beta   90.00
_cell.angle_gamma   90.00
#
_symmetry.space_group_name_H-M   'P 1'
#
loop_
_entity.id
_entity.type
_entity.pdbx_description
1 polymer ?
#
loop_
_entity_poly.entity_id
_entity_poly.type
_entity_poly.pdbx_seq_one_letter_code
_entity_poly.pdbx_strand_id
1 'polypeptide(L)'
;MLFRSGTALVLAGKLTPEQATERMKVSGTAKEYQGLWKAVGNAKPLDAAQLKIDPSTLPSISKVTGMVATMSEIDLVFDLVKQAKAAKWKAPEEHPDLVASKETKRLHSLFAGLVNDADSKKLPADYQTRLGAEIEKAAALDAAMQKGDLAAADQLFDAMNKGCKECHAKYRDNE
;
A
#
# COMPACT_ATOMS: atom_id res chain seq x y z
N MET A 1 -10.76 -8.14 9.39
CA MET A 1 -12.06 -8.66 8.87
C MET A 1 -13.29 -7.89 9.40
N LEU A 2 -13.32 -7.46 10.64
CA LEU A 2 -14.51 -6.83 11.30
C LEU A 2 -14.87 -5.42 10.82
N PHE A 3 -13.91 -4.62 10.32
CA PHE A 3 -14.21 -3.34 9.69
C PHE A 3 -15.21 -3.48 8.52
N ARG A 4 -14.92 -4.38 7.58
CA ARG A 4 -15.80 -4.61 6.40
C ARG A 4 -17.20 -5.06 6.82
N SER A 5 -17.29 -5.94 7.82
CA SER A 5 -18.58 -6.42 8.34
C SER A 5 -19.36 -5.33 9.05
N GLY A 6 -18.70 -4.50 9.86
CA GLY A 6 -19.33 -3.36 10.55
C GLY A 6 -19.90 -2.35 9.57
N THR A 7 -19.10 -1.92 8.59
CA THR A 7 -19.53 -0.97 7.55
C THR A 7 -20.70 -1.55 6.74
N ALA A 8 -20.62 -2.81 6.29
CA ALA A 8 -21.70 -3.45 5.55
C ALA A 8 -23.02 -3.48 6.33
N LEU A 9 -22.97 -3.70 7.64
CA LEU A 9 -24.17 -3.68 8.50
C LEU A 9 -24.73 -2.27 8.67
N VAL A 10 -23.89 -1.22 8.68
CA VAL A 10 -24.38 0.18 8.65
C VAL A 10 -25.04 0.48 7.32
N LEU A 11 -24.41 0.14 6.20
CA LEU A 11 -24.96 0.34 4.87
C LEU A 11 -26.31 -0.40 4.68
N ALA A 12 -26.44 -1.59 5.29
CA ALA A 12 -27.67 -2.36 5.29
C ALA A 12 -28.72 -1.89 6.33
N GLY A 13 -28.45 -0.81 7.07
CA GLY A 13 -29.35 -0.28 8.11
C GLY A 13 -29.53 -1.19 9.34
N LYS A 14 -28.58 -2.12 9.57
CA LYS A 14 -28.62 -3.07 10.69
C LYS A 14 -27.88 -2.60 11.94
N LEU A 15 -26.95 -1.66 11.78
CA LEU A 15 -26.19 -1.01 12.84
C LEU A 15 -26.17 0.50 12.62
N THR A 16 -26.00 1.26 13.71
CA THR A 16 -25.57 2.65 13.61
C THR A 16 -24.06 2.75 13.42
N PRO A 17 -23.53 3.88 12.89
CA PRO A 17 -22.08 4.12 12.84
C PRO A 17 -21.38 3.97 14.19
N GLU A 18 -22.01 4.40 15.28
CA GLU A 18 -21.50 4.31 16.64
C GLU A 18 -21.37 2.84 17.08
N GLN A 19 -22.39 2.04 16.83
CA GLN A 19 -22.38 0.61 17.14
C GLN A 19 -21.30 -0.13 16.33
N ALA A 20 -21.12 0.22 15.06
CA ALA A 20 -20.07 -0.37 14.22
C ALA A 20 -18.68 0.07 14.70
N THR A 21 -18.51 1.33 15.08
CA THR A 21 -17.27 1.86 15.66
C THR A 21 -16.91 1.15 16.98
N GLU A 22 -17.89 0.92 17.84
CA GLU A 22 -17.65 0.19 19.09
C GLU A 22 -17.22 -1.27 18.84
N ARG A 23 -17.82 -1.93 17.87
CA ARG A 23 -17.36 -3.27 17.43
C ARG A 23 -15.93 -3.27 16.92
N MET A 24 -15.50 -2.22 16.21
CA MET A 24 -14.11 -2.07 15.77
C MET A 24 -13.14 -1.97 16.96
N LYS A 25 -13.52 -1.22 18.02
CA LYS A 25 -12.70 -1.13 19.25
C LYS A 25 -12.56 -2.49 19.92
N VAL A 26 -13.69 -3.16 20.15
CA VAL A 26 -13.71 -4.49 20.79
C VAL A 26 -12.89 -5.50 19.99
N SER A 27 -12.85 -5.39 18.65
CA SER A 27 -12.07 -6.28 17.79
C SER A 27 -10.59 -5.91 17.66
N GLY A 28 -10.13 -4.90 18.40
CA GLY A 28 -8.72 -4.50 18.40
C GLY A 28 -8.25 -3.80 17.12
N THR A 29 -9.16 -3.12 16.40
CA THR A 29 -8.74 -2.31 15.25
C THR A 29 -7.78 -1.22 15.72
N ALA A 30 -6.59 -1.16 15.11
CA ALA A 30 -5.55 -0.22 15.49
C ALA A 30 -6.00 1.22 15.25
N LYS A 31 -5.70 2.10 16.22
CA LYS A 31 -6.14 3.52 16.21
C LYS A 31 -5.50 4.33 15.10
N GLU A 32 -4.36 3.89 14.60
CA GLU A 32 -3.57 4.50 13.53
C GLU A 32 -4.28 4.45 12.18
N TYR A 33 -5.23 3.53 11.99
CA TYR A 33 -6.03 3.45 10.75
C TYR A 33 -7.16 4.48 10.73
N GLN A 34 -6.82 5.77 10.80
CA GLN A 34 -7.77 6.88 10.88
C GLN A 34 -8.81 6.87 9.74
N GLY A 35 -8.39 6.51 8.50
CA GLY A 35 -9.29 6.39 7.37
C GLY A 35 -10.40 5.35 7.57
N LEU A 36 -10.09 4.21 8.21
CA LEU A 36 -11.10 3.21 8.53
C LEU A 36 -12.11 3.72 9.58
N TRP A 37 -11.63 4.42 10.61
CA TRP A 37 -12.49 5.01 11.65
C TRP A 37 -13.41 6.07 11.08
N LYS A 38 -12.90 6.97 10.23
CA LYS A 38 -13.69 7.99 9.53
C LYS A 38 -14.73 7.36 8.60
N ALA A 39 -14.34 6.34 7.82
CA ALA A 39 -15.24 5.68 6.89
C ALA A 39 -16.46 5.03 7.59
N VAL A 40 -16.24 4.37 8.74
CA VAL A 40 -17.34 3.81 9.53
C VAL A 40 -18.20 4.89 10.17
N GLY A 41 -17.57 5.91 10.76
CA GLY A 41 -18.27 7.02 11.43
C GLY A 41 -19.15 7.83 10.47
N ASN A 42 -18.77 7.93 9.20
CA ASN A 42 -19.48 8.65 8.15
C ASN A 42 -20.44 7.78 7.34
N ALA A 43 -20.45 6.45 7.57
CA ALA A 43 -21.31 5.53 6.82
C ALA A 43 -22.79 5.84 7.07
N LYS A 44 -23.59 5.79 6.01
CA LYS A 44 -25.04 5.97 6.06
C LYS A 44 -25.74 4.76 5.45
N PRO A 45 -26.93 4.38 5.94
CA PRO A 45 -27.71 3.34 5.31
C PRO A 45 -27.97 3.65 3.82
N LEU A 46 -27.84 2.64 2.98
CA LEU A 46 -28.22 2.71 1.58
C LEU A 46 -29.75 2.69 1.44
N ASP A 47 -30.27 3.35 0.44
CA ASP A 47 -31.69 3.24 0.09
C ASP A 47 -32.00 1.86 -0.53
N ALA A 48 -33.31 1.55 -0.64
CA ALA A 48 -33.76 0.26 -1.15
C ALA A 48 -33.36 0.00 -2.63
N ALA A 49 -33.15 1.07 -3.43
CA ALA A 49 -32.70 0.94 -4.80
C ALA A 49 -31.22 0.61 -4.87
N GLN A 50 -30.42 1.25 -4.02
CA GLN A 50 -28.98 0.99 -3.90
C GLN A 50 -28.66 -0.41 -3.34
N LEU A 51 -29.58 -0.99 -2.57
CA LEU A 51 -29.45 -2.35 -2.03
C LEU A 51 -29.82 -3.44 -3.05
N LYS A 52 -30.52 -3.09 -4.14
CA LYS A 52 -30.90 -4.01 -5.23
C LYS A 52 -29.77 -4.15 -6.26
N ILE A 53 -28.64 -4.68 -5.83
CA ILE A 53 -27.56 -5.02 -6.75
C ILE A 53 -27.79 -6.43 -7.27
N ASP A 54 -27.80 -6.61 -8.58
CA ASP A 54 -27.82 -7.94 -9.19
C ASP A 54 -26.45 -8.61 -8.92
N PRO A 55 -26.40 -9.72 -8.14
CA PRO A 55 -25.15 -10.40 -7.84
C PRO A 55 -24.38 -10.84 -9.09
N SER A 56 -25.06 -11.06 -10.22
CA SER A 56 -24.43 -11.46 -11.48
C SER A 56 -23.58 -10.35 -12.09
N THR A 57 -23.82 -9.09 -11.72
CA THR A 57 -23.05 -7.92 -12.18
C THR A 57 -21.78 -7.68 -11.37
N LEU A 58 -21.62 -8.37 -10.22
CA LEU A 58 -20.45 -8.23 -9.37
C LEU A 58 -19.35 -9.14 -9.87
N PRO A 59 -18.15 -8.61 -10.16
CA PRO A 59 -17.02 -9.44 -10.52
C PRO A 59 -16.61 -10.31 -9.31
N SER A 60 -16.34 -11.59 -9.56
CA SER A 60 -15.83 -12.51 -8.51
C SER A 60 -14.51 -12.06 -7.91
N ILE A 61 -13.73 -11.29 -8.68
CA ILE A 61 -12.48 -10.66 -8.27
C ILE A 61 -12.50 -9.20 -8.71
N SER A 62 -12.40 -8.28 -7.76
CA SER A 62 -12.20 -6.86 -8.08
C SER A 62 -10.76 -6.65 -8.55
N LYS A 63 -10.59 -6.19 -9.80
CA LYS A 63 -9.26 -5.80 -10.30
C LYS A 63 -8.95 -4.39 -9.85
N VAL A 64 -7.93 -4.26 -9.04
CA VAL A 64 -7.35 -2.96 -8.72
C VAL A 64 -6.45 -2.56 -9.90
N THR A 65 -6.53 -1.31 -10.34
CA THR A 65 -5.78 -0.78 -11.48
C THR A 65 -5.07 0.53 -11.11
N GLY A 66 -4.21 1.05 -12.00
CA GLY A 66 -3.53 2.32 -11.83
C GLY A 66 -2.56 2.35 -10.64
N MET A 67 -2.40 3.53 -10.07
CA MET A 67 -1.47 3.79 -8.96
C MET A 67 -1.67 2.82 -7.79
N VAL A 68 -2.91 2.50 -7.41
CA VAL A 68 -3.20 1.61 -6.28
C VAL A 68 -2.69 0.19 -6.53
N ALA A 69 -2.84 -0.34 -7.75
CA ALA A 69 -2.31 -1.65 -8.13
C ALA A 69 -0.78 -1.64 -8.06
N THR A 70 -0.14 -0.61 -8.62
CA THR A 70 1.32 -0.47 -8.62
C THR A 70 1.87 -0.31 -7.19
N MET A 71 1.21 0.48 -6.33
CA MET A 71 1.61 0.62 -4.92
C MET A 71 1.48 -0.69 -4.15
N SER A 72 0.43 -1.48 -4.42
CA SER A 72 0.28 -2.81 -3.80
C SER A 72 1.38 -3.77 -4.25
N GLU A 73 1.82 -3.67 -5.51
CA GLU A 73 2.93 -4.48 -6.01
C GLU A 73 4.28 -3.99 -5.46
N ILE A 74 4.48 -2.68 -5.32
CA ILE A 74 5.65 -2.10 -4.64
C ILE A 74 5.74 -2.62 -3.21
N ASP A 75 4.64 -2.65 -2.46
CA ASP A 75 4.60 -3.14 -1.08
C ASP A 75 5.08 -4.60 -0.99
N LEU A 76 4.57 -5.47 -1.86
CA LEU A 76 4.99 -6.86 -1.93
C LEU A 76 6.49 -7.01 -2.25
N VAL A 77 6.98 -6.28 -3.25
CA VAL A 77 8.40 -6.33 -3.65
C VAL A 77 9.29 -5.72 -2.58
N PHE A 78 8.86 -4.63 -1.96
CA PHE A 78 9.60 -3.99 -0.88
C PHE A 78 9.75 -4.93 0.33
N ASP A 79 8.73 -5.72 0.63
CA ASP A 79 8.80 -6.71 1.71
C ASP A 79 9.77 -7.86 1.38
N LEU A 80 9.84 -8.30 0.10
CA LEU A 80 10.86 -9.25 -0.35
C LEU A 80 12.28 -8.68 -0.22
N VAL A 81 12.49 -7.42 -0.63
CA VAL A 81 13.79 -6.73 -0.47
C VAL A 81 14.17 -6.59 1.00
N LYS A 82 13.20 -6.29 1.88
CA LYS A 82 13.39 -6.24 3.33
C LYS A 82 13.81 -7.59 3.92
N GLN A 83 13.21 -8.68 3.46
CA GLN A 83 13.59 -10.04 3.86
C GLN A 83 15.02 -10.37 3.39
N ALA A 84 15.37 -10.03 2.15
CA ALA A 84 16.73 -10.19 1.64
C ALA A 84 17.74 -9.38 2.46
N LYS A 85 17.43 -8.12 2.81
CA LYS A 85 18.28 -7.30 3.69
C LYS A 85 18.47 -7.96 5.05
N ALA A 86 17.40 -8.46 5.69
CA ALA A 86 17.48 -9.17 6.97
C ALA A 86 18.37 -10.43 6.88
N ALA A 87 18.37 -11.10 5.73
CA ALA A 87 19.24 -12.24 5.42
C ALA A 87 20.63 -11.80 4.87
N LYS A 88 21.06 -10.54 5.11
CA LYS A 88 22.33 -9.98 4.62
C LYS A 88 22.46 -10.05 3.08
N TRP A 89 21.38 -9.73 2.41
CA TRP A 89 21.20 -9.72 0.95
C TRP A 89 21.37 -11.10 0.27
N LYS A 90 21.29 -12.16 1.07
CA LYS A 90 21.19 -13.55 0.59
C LYS A 90 19.72 -13.97 0.50
N ALA A 91 19.48 -15.09 -0.15
CA ALA A 91 18.16 -15.73 -0.13
C ALA A 91 17.81 -16.15 1.31
N PRO A 92 16.65 -15.75 1.86
CA PRO A 92 16.16 -16.25 3.13
C PRO A 92 15.88 -17.76 3.09
N GLU A 93 15.96 -18.44 4.23
CA GLU A 93 15.67 -19.88 4.30
C GLU A 93 14.25 -20.21 3.83
N GLU A 94 13.28 -19.35 4.15
CA GLU A 94 11.88 -19.51 3.77
C GLU A 94 11.62 -19.22 2.28
N HIS A 95 12.54 -18.49 1.62
CA HIS A 95 12.47 -18.13 0.20
C HIS A 95 13.83 -18.36 -0.49
N PRO A 96 14.22 -19.63 -0.69
CA PRO A 96 15.54 -19.97 -1.24
C PRO A 96 15.70 -19.57 -2.72
N ASP A 97 14.61 -19.29 -3.41
CA ASP A 97 14.54 -18.82 -4.80
C ASP A 97 14.60 -17.30 -4.94
N LEU A 98 14.56 -16.54 -3.81
CA LEU A 98 14.61 -15.09 -3.82
C LEU A 98 16.01 -14.61 -4.24
N VAL A 99 16.05 -13.78 -5.29
CA VAL A 99 17.27 -13.13 -5.78
C VAL A 99 17.17 -11.63 -5.55
N ALA A 100 17.85 -11.13 -4.52
CA ALA A 100 17.79 -9.73 -4.07
C ALA A 100 17.98 -8.72 -5.23
N SER A 101 18.95 -8.93 -6.11
CA SER A 101 19.21 -8.04 -7.26
C SER A 101 18.08 -8.04 -8.29
N LYS A 102 17.27 -9.08 -8.40
CA LYS A 102 16.08 -9.09 -9.26
C LYS A 102 14.96 -8.27 -8.63
N GLU A 103 14.78 -8.39 -7.32
CA GLU A 103 13.72 -7.67 -6.61
C GLU A 103 14.03 -6.17 -6.50
N THR A 104 15.30 -5.76 -6.31
CA THR A 104 15.67 -4.34 -6.36
C THR A 104 15.46 -3.72 -7.73
N LYS A 105 15.78 -4.45 -8.80
CA LYS A 105 15.50 -4.03 -10.18
C LYS A 105 14.00 -3.92 -10.44
N ARG A 106 13.21 -4.87 -9.97
CA ARG A 106 11.74 -4.84 -10.07
C ARG A 106 11.16 -3.65 -9.31
N LEU A 107 11.64 -3.40 -8.10
CA LEU A 107 11.25 -2.25 -7.29
C LEU A 107 11.50 -0.92 -8.02
N HIS A 108 12.69 -0.74 -8.58
CA HIS A 108 13.02 0.44 -9.41
C HIS A 108 12.06 0.58 -10.59
N SER A 109 11.78 -0.51 -11.32
CA SER A 109 10.88 -0.47 -12.49
C SER A 109 9.46 -0.07 -12.11
N LEU A 110 8.95 -0.54 -10.98
CA LEU A 110 7.62 -0.19 -10.48
C LEU A 110 7.52 1.29 -10.11
N PHE A 111 8.51 1.82 -9.38
CA PHE A 111 8.54 3.25 -9.06
C PHE A 111 8.64 4.12 -10.32
N ALA A 112 9.49 3.76 -11.28
CA ALA A 112 9.62 4.48 -12.55
C ALA A 112 8.31 4.47 -13.35
N GLY A 113 7.53 3.42 -13.28
CA GLY A 113 6.22 3.30 -13.94
C GLY A 113 5.19 4.32 -13.42
N LEU A 114 5.27 4.73 -12.15
CA LEU A 114 4.35 5.68 -11.55
C LEU A 114 4.42 7.09 -12.15
N VAL A 115 5.53 7.48 -12.75
CA VAL A 115 5.66 8.78 -13.44
C VAL A 115 4.62 8.95 -14.55
N ASN A 116 4.27 7.84 -15.21
CA ASN A 116 3.34 7.84 -16.33
C ASN A 116 1.90 7.50 -15.90
N ASP A 117 1.69 7.13 -14.65
CA ASP A 117 0.37 6.80 -14.14
C ASP A 117 -0.55 8.04 -14.10
N ALA A 118 -1.80 7.87 -14.52
CA ALA A 118 -2.75 8.96 -14.66
C ALA A 118 -3.17 9.57 -13.31
N ASP A 119 -3.23 8.75 -12.25
CA ASP A 119 -3.61 9.23 -10.92
C ASP A 119 -2.41 9.88 -10.23
N SER A 120 -1.21 9.34 -10.37
CA SER A 120 0.04 9.99 -9.96
C SER A 120 0.16 11.40 -10.53
N LYS A 121 -0.14 11.60 -11.81
CA LYS A 121 -0.04 12.90 -12.49
C LYS A 121 -1.01 13.97 -11.96
N LYS A 122 -2.09 13.57 -11.32
CA LYS A 122 -3.07 14.49 -10.71
C LYS A 122 -2.61 15.03 -9.36
N LEU A 123 -1.62 14.41 -8.73
CA LEU A 123 -1.12 14.80 -7.43
C LEU A 123 -0.21 16.05 -7.52
N PRO A 124 -0.09 16.84 -6.43
CA PRO A 124 0.66 18.08 -6.40
C PRO A 124 2.14 17.96 -6.80
N ALA A 125 2.78 19.07 -7.16
CA ALA A 125 4.18 19.10 -7.60
C ALA A 125 5.17 18.55 -6.56
N ASP A 126 4.90 18.74 -5.27
CA ASP A 126 5.75 18.16 -4.21
C ASP A 126 5.63 16.63 -4.09
N TYR A 127 4.48 16.03 -4.47
CA TYR A 127 4.39 14.59 -4.66
C TYR A 127 5.31 14.13 -5.81
N GLN A 128 5.28 14.83 -6.94
CA GLN A 128 6.15 14.51 -8.09
C GLN A 128 7.62 14.57 -7.71
N THR A 129 8.01 15.59 -6.93
CA THR A 129 9.38 15.73 -6.40
C THR A 129 9.76 14.56 -5.49
N ARG A 130 8.86 14.15 -4.59
CA ARG A 130 9.08 12.99 -3.72
C ARG A 130 9.17 11.68 -4.50
N LEU A 131 8.26 11.48 -5.46
CA LEU A 131 8.29 10.31 -6.33
C LEU A 131 9.63 10.24 -7.11
N GLY A 132 10.09 11.36 -7.68
CA GLY A 132 11.38 11.43 -8.35
C GLY A 132 12.53 11.02 -7.44
N ALA A 133 12.57 11.52 -6.21
CA ALA A 133 13.58 11.14 -5.23
C ALA A 133 13.54 9.65 -4.85
N GLU A 134 12.35 9.03 -4.77
CA GLU A 134 12.23 7.58 -4.52
C GLU A 134 12.70 6.75 -5.73
N ILE A 135 12.43 7.21 -6.96
CA ILE A 135 12.94 6.57 -8.18
C ILE A 135 14.47 6.57 -8.21
N GLU A 136 15.09 7.72 -7.89
CA GLU A 136 16.55 7.84 -7.84
C GLU A 136 17.15 6.89 -6.78
N LYS A 137 16.57 6.82 -5.58
CA LYS A 137 17.01 5.89 -4.53
C LYS A 137 16.85 4.43 -4.96
N ALA A 138 15.74 4.08 -5.60
CA ALA A 138 15.49 2.72 -6.09
C ALA A 138 16.50 2.34 -7.19
N ALA A 139 16.83 3.26 -8.09
CA ALA A 139 17.86 3.07 -9.11
C ALA A 139 19.26 2.89 -8.47
N ALA A 140 19.58 3.71 -7.47
CA ALA A 140 20.84 3.61 -6.74
C ALA A 140 20.95 2.30 -5.96
N LEU A 141 19.84 1.84 -5.32
CA LEU A 141 19.77 0.56 -4.64
C LEU A 141 20.02 -0.61 -5.62
N ASP A 142 19.36 -0.61 -6.78
CA ASP A 142 19.59 -1.60 -7.81
C ASP A 142 21.06 -1.61 -8.27
N ALA A 143 21.63 -0.43 -8.53
CA ALA A 143 23.03 -0.28 -8.91
C ALA A 143 24.02 -0.77 -7.83
N ALA A 144 23.73 -0.50 -6.54
CA ALA A 144 24.53 -1.01 -5.42
C ALA A 144 24.50 -2.55 -5.36
N MET A 145 23.32 -3.15 -5.53
CA MET A 145 23.14 -4.59 -5.56
C MET A 145 23.88 -5.23 -6.75
N GLN A 146 23.86 -4.61 -7.94
CA GLN A 146 24.60 -5.10 -9.10
C GLN A 146 26.13 -5.07 -8.89
N LYS A 147 26.63 -4.11 -8.11
CA LYS A 147 28.05 -3.97 -7.76
C LYS A 147 28.47 -4.80 -6.54
N GLY A 148 27.53 -5.38 -5.81
CA GLY A 148 27.78 -6.06 -4.55
C GLY A 148 28.14 -5.13 -3.39
N ASP A 149 27.83 -3.84 -3.49
CA ASP A 149 28.01 -2.86 -2.42
C ASP A 149 26.85 -2.92 -1.41
N LEU A 150 26.96 -3.89 -0.51
CA LEU A 150 25.92 -4.18 0.47
C LEU A 150 25.77 -3.07 1.52
N ALA A 151 26.84 -2.33 1.82
CA ALA A 151 26.76 -1.21 2.76
C ALA A 151 25.97 -0.03 2.18
N ALA A 152 26.18 0.30 0.91
CA ALA A 152 25.36 1.29 0.21
C ALA A 152 23.91 0.82 0.07
N ALA A 153 23.69 -0.47 -0.23
CA ALA A 153 22.36 -1.05 -0.32
C ALA A 153 21.57 -0.92 0.99
N ASP A 154 22.20 -1.16 2.14
CA ASP A 154 21.59 -1.00 3.46
C ASP A 154 21.11 0.44 3.70
N GLN A 155 21.99 1.42 3.44
CA GLN A 155 21.69 2.84 3.62
C GLN A 155 20.54 3.30 2.69
N LEU A 156 20.57 2.89 1.43
CA LEU A 156 19.57 3.26 0.44
C LEU A 156 18.20 2.65 0.77
N PHE A 157 18.16 1.39 1.20
CA PHE A 157 16.92 0.77 1.65
C PHE A 157 16.32 1.51 2.84
N ASP A 158 17.13 1.87 3.85
CA ASP A 158 16.63 2.59 5.02
C ASP A 158 16.14 4.00 4.66
N ALA A 159 16.82 4.68 3.74
CA ALA A 159 16.38 5.96 3.22
C ALA A 159 15.05 5.86 2.44
N MET A 160 14.86 4.81 1.63
CA MET A 160 13.60 4.54 0.94
C MET A 160 12.48 4.25 1.94
N ASN A 161 12.71 3.38 2.93
CA ASN A 161 11.71 3.06 3.95
C ASN A 161 11.22 4.30 4.71
N LYS A 162 12.14 5.25 4.99
CA LYS A 162 11.79 6.55 5.58
C LYS A 162 10.95 7.39 4.62
N GLY A 163 11.37 7.53 3.36
CA GLY A 163 10.66 8.30 2.35
C GLY A 163 9.25 7.78 2.07
N CYS A 164 9.07 6.46 2.01
CA CYS A 164 7.75 5.83 1.88
C CYS A 164 6.80 6.23 3.01
N LYS A 165 7.26 6.18 4.26
CA LYS A 165 6.46 6.57 5.44
C LYS A 165 6.08 8.05 5.40
N GLU A 166 7.02 8.94 5.06
CA GLU A 166 6.76 10.38 4.97
C GLU A 166 5.78 10.73 3.85
N CYS A 167 5.88 10.05 2.71
CA CYS A 167 4.95 10.22 1.60
C CYS A 167 3.55 9.72 1.96
N HIS A 168 3.43 8.52 2.52
CA HIS A 168 2.16 7.95 2.93
C HIS A 168 1.48 8.77 4.03
N ALA A 169 2.22 9.28 5.01
CA ALA A 169 1.68 10.16 6.05
C ALA A 169 1.03 11.43 5.46
N LYS A 170 1.51 11.91 4.32
CA LYS A 170 0.95 13.11 3.68
C LYS A 170 -0.15 12.81 2.67
N TYR A 171 -0.03 11.74 1.87
CA TYR A 171 -0.87 11.54 0.68
C TYR A 171 -1.81 10.33 0.77
N ARG A 172 -1.61 9.41 1.71
CA ARG A 172 -2.47 8.25 1.91
C ARG A 172 -3.29 8.34 3.19
N ASP A 173 -2.65 8.73 4.29
CA ASP A 173 -3.21 8.59 5.63
C ASP A 173 -4.01 9.84 6.09
N ASN A 174 -4.02 10.91 5.29
CA ASN A 174 -4.69 12.18 5.58
C ASN A 174 -5.94 12.47 4.72
N GLU A 175 -6.44 11.46 3.94
CA GLU A 175 -7.71 11.59 3.21
C GLU A 175 -8.95 11.37 4.10
#